data_171a8737f6615c0aa4e9ae89876da7c2
#
_entry.id   171a8737f6615c0aa4e9ae89876da7c2
#
_cell.length_a   1.000
_cell.length_b   1.000
_cell.length_c   1.000
_cell.angle_alpha   90.00
_cell.angle_beta   90.00
_cell.angle_gamma   90.00
#
_symmetry.space_group_name_H-M   'P 1'
#
loop_
_entity.id
_entity.type
_entity.pdbx_description
1 polymer ?
#
loop_
_entity_poly.entity_id
_entity_poly.type
_entity_poly.pdbx_seq_one_letter_code
_entity_poly.pdbx_strand_id
1 'polypeptide(L)'
;KNFTLSYKGFSIFCDSKSTLSLNFNHESSLLIYLFLSSSFCCFFKAVMYLEFMFELYVMRHAKSSWEDLNINDFERPLNKRGKKSAKKICEFFVKRKYRFEFALISSAKRTRSTFEILSKGIPEPKTTEYSKSLYLADEFTIINKIKKISSNYKSILLINHEPTVKNLVRYLTKNHETNNFKLMNYKFPTAAFAKIKFDIKGWDEIEKKGMLKKFIRPKDLQDSKE
;
A
#
# COMPACT_ATOMS: atom_id res chain seq x y z
N LYS A 1 9.65 12.88 -25.77
CA LYS A 1 8.75 13.84 -25.10
C LYS A 1 9.64 14.74 -24.26
N ASN A 2 9.55 16.03 -24.52
CA ASN A 2 10.29 17.04 -23.77
C ASN A 2 9.66 17.22 -22.39
N PHE A 3 10.49 17.38 -21.37
CA PHE A 3 10.05 17.56 -20.01
C PHE A 3 10.75 18.76 -19.39
N THR A 4 10.01 19.63 -18.71
CA THR A 4 10.55 20.78 -18.00
C THR A 4 10.14 20.70 -16.54
N LEU A 5 11.11 20.71 -15.62
CA LEU A 5 10.87 20.78 -14.18
C LEU A 5 11.37 22.14 -13.66
N SER A 6 10.50 22.87 -12.97
CA SER A 6 10.87 24.13 -12.33
C SER A 6 10.61 24.04 -10.83
N TYR A 7 11.63 24.30 -10.01
CA TYR A 7 11.53 24.35 -8.56
C TYR A 7 12.49 25.41 -7.99
N LYS A 8 11.95 26.34 -7.18
CA LYS A 8 12.72 27.37 -6.43
C LYS A 8 13.90 27.99 -7.19
N GLY A 9 13.68 28.49 -8.41
CA GLY A 9 14.70 29.17 -9.20
C GLY A 9 15.58 28.28 -10.07
N PHE A 10 15.28 26.99 -10.19
CA PHE A 10 15.92 26.06 -11.09
C PHE A 10 14.95 25.57 -12.16
N SER A 11 15.41 25.47 -13.40
CA SER A 11 14.67 24.83 -14.48
C SER A 11 15.55 23.79 -15.17
N ILE A 12 15.05 22.54 -15.23
CA ILE A 12 15.70 21.44 -15.90
C ILE A 12 14.89 21.13 -17.16
N PHE A 13 15.50 21.15 -18.32
CA PHE A 13 14.92 20.77 -19.58
C PHE A 13 15.61 19.52 -20.10
N CYS A 14 14.83 18.48 -20.43
CA CYS A 14 15.33 17.25 -21.04
C CYS A 14 14.65 17.06 -22.38
N ASP A 15 15.43 16.94 -23.44
CA ASP A 15 14.91 16.62 -24.76
C ASP A 15 14.86 15.12 -25.04
N SER A 16 14.23 14.74 -26.15
CA SER A 16 14.07 13.35 -26.58
C SER A 16 15.38 12.67 -27.02
N LYS A 17 16.51 13.39 -27.03
CA LYS A 17 17.86 12.89 -27.42
C LYS A 17 18.82 12.81 -26.23
N SER A 18 18.31 12.86 -24.98
CA SER A 18 19.11 12.76 -23.74
C SER A 18 20.05 13.95 -23.50
N THR A 19 19.81 15.10 -24.12
CA THR A 19 20.54 16.34 -23.82
C THR A 19 19.85 17.06 -22.68
N LEU A 20 20.58 17.33 -21.60
CA LEU A 20 20.12 18.08 -20.43
C LEU A 20 20.61 19.51 -20.56
N SER A 21 19.72 20.47 -20.61
CA SER A 21 20.06 21.89 -20.47
C SER A 21 19.61 22.41 -19.13
N LEU A 22 20.51 23.09 -18.42
CA LEU A 22 20.31 23.62 -17.10
C LEU A 22 20.42 25.14 -17.15
N ASN A 23 19.37 25.85 -16.72
CA ASN A 23 19.43 27.31 -16.57
C ASN A 23 19.54 27.67 -15.08
N PHE A 24 20.57 28.40 -14.72
CA PHE A 24 20.86 28.86 -13.37
C PHE A 24 20.89 30.38 -13.30
N ASN A 25 20.40 30.96 -12.22
CA ASN A 25 20.71 32.31 -11.80
C ASN A 25 21.95 32.26 -10.92
N HIS A 26 22.93 32.88 -11.34
CA HIS A 26 24.27 33.40 -10.99
C HIS A 26 25.00 33.03 -9.68
N GLU A 27 24.72 32.00 -8.90
CA GLU A 27 25.50 31.70 -7.66
C GLU A 27 25.82 30.24 -7.32
N SER A 28 26.10 29.32 -8.24
CA SER A 28 26.49 27.96 -7.83
C SER A 28 27.30 27.18 -8.85
N SER A 29 28.55 27.59 -9.05
CA SER A 29 29.52 26.84 -9.89
C SER A 29 29.95 25.49 -9.30
N LEU A 30 29.76 25.24 -8.01
CA LEU A 30 30.19 24.00 -7.33
C LEU A 30 29.21 22.84 -7.54
N LEU A 31 27.92 23.12 -7.75
CA LEU A 31 26.89 22.09 -8.01
C LEU A 31 26.97 21.49 -9.42
N ILE A 32 27.59 22.18 -10.38
CA ILE A 32 27.69 21.72 -11.77
C ILE A 32 28.60 20.49 -11.89
N TYR A 33 29.64 20.35 -11.09
CA TYR A 33 30.56 19.22 -11.13
C TYR A 33 29.93 17.90 -10.61
N LEU A 34 28.97 17.99 -9.70
CA LEU A 34 28.25 16.82 -9.19
C LEU A 34 27.19 16.29 -10.17
N PHE A 35 26.76 17.11 -11.14
CA PHE A 35 25.74 16.74 -12.11
C PHE A 35 26.24 15.93 -13.30
N LEU A 36 27.55 15.92 -13.56
CA LEU A 36 28.14 15.26 -14.74
C LEU A 36 28.57 13.82 -14.49
N SER A 37 28.42 13.29 -13.27
CA SER A 37 28.73 11.86 -13.02
C SER A 37 27.55 10.98 -13.43
N SER A 38 27.83 9.87 -14.12
CA SER A 38 26.84 8.85 -14.51
C SER A 38 26.01 8.32 -13.33
N SER A 39 26.54 8.42 -12.10
CA SER A 39 25.89 8.07 -10.84
C SER A 39 24.70 8.98 -10.51
N PHE A 40 24.74 10.26 -10.86
CA PHE A 40 23.66 11.21 -10.57
C PHE A 40 22.46 10.98 -11.50
N CYS A 41 22.71 10.63 -12.76
CA CYS A 41 21.63 10.26 -13.69
C CYS A 41 20.90 8.99 -13.23
N CYS A 42 21.64 8.01 -12.68
CA CYS A 42 21.06 6.81 -12.06
C CYS A 42 20.29 7.14 -10.79
N PHE A 43 20.81 8.05 -9.95
CA PHE A 43 20.12 8.49 -8.73
C PHE A 43 18.81 9.25 -9.06
N PHE A 44 18.85 10.16 -10.03
CA PHE A 44 17.68 10.92 -10.46
C PHE A 44 16.63 10.03 -11.12
N LYS A 45 17.05 9.06 -11.97
CA LYS A 45 16.17 8.02 -12.50
C LYS A 45 15.57 7.17 -11.39
N ALA A 46 16.34 6.79 -10.37
CA ALA A 46 15.86 6.02 -9.24
C ALA A 46 14.85 6.81 -8.38
N VAL A 47 15.10 8.11 -8.12
CA VAL A 47 14.18 8.99 -7.40
C VAL A 47 12.89 9.20 -8.20
N MET A 48 13.00 9.48 -9.50
CA MET A 48 11.85 9.58 -10.41
C MET A 48 11.06 8.26 -10.47
N TYR A 49 11.75 7.12 -10.50
CA TYR A 49 11.11 5.80 -10.50
C TYR A 49 10.35 5.51 -9.19
N LEU A 50 10.86 6.01 -8.07
CA LEU A 50 10.18 5.89 -6.77
C LEU A 50 8.90 6.73 -6.67
N GLU A 51 8.83 7.88 -7.34
CA GLU A 51 7.64 8.74 -7.35
C GLU A 51 6.44 8.15 -8.13
N PHE A 52 6.69 7.20 -9.05
CA PHE A 52 5.64 6.54 -9.84
C PHE A 52 5.19 5.20 -9.29
N MET A 53 5.71 4.77 -8.14
CA MET A 53 5.35 3.47 -7.57
C MET A 53 4.12 3.55 -6.69
N PHE A 54 3.03 2.96 -7.15
CA PHE A 54 1.82 2.80 -6.36
C PHE A 54 1.92 1.54 -5.48
N GLU A 55 1.46 1.62 -4.25
CA GLU A 55 1.49 0.52 -3.29
C GLU A 55 0.08 0.26 -2.73
N LEU A 56 -0.38 -0.98 -2.89
CA LEU A 56 -1.62 -1.45 -2.27
C LEU A 56 -1.29 -2.46 -1.18
N TYR A 57 -1.78 -2.21 0.02
CA TYR A 57 -1.70 -3.10 1.16
C TYR A 57 -3.07 -3.70 1.38
N VAL A 58 -3.22 -4.99 1.06
CA VAL A 58 -4.48 -5.73 1.23
C VAL A 58 -4.39 -6.51 2.52
N MET A 59 -5.24 -6.21 3.49
CA MET A 59 -5.27 -6.85 4.80
C MET A 59 -6.62 -7.52 5.06
N ARG A 60 -6.60 -8.75 5.55
CA ARG A 60 -7.77 -9.38 6.13
C ARG A 60 -7.97 -8.88 7.55
N HIS A 61 -9.22 -8.58 7.94
CA HIS A 61 -9.55 -8.23 9.33
C HIS A 61 -9.00 -9.27 10.33
N ALA A 62 -8.75 -8.85 11.56
CA ALA A 62 -8.33 -9.72 12.65
C ALA A 62 -9.46 -10.65 13.13
N LYS A 63 -9.13 -11.70 13.89
CA LYS A 63 -10.09 -12.73 14.32
C LYS A 63 -11.25 -12.14 15.13
N SER A 64 -12.48 -12.33 14.64
CA SER A 64 -13.71 -11.94 15.34
C SER A 64 -14.16 -13.00 16.35
N SER A 65 -14.97 -12.58 17.32
CA SER A 65 -15.61 -13.47 18.30
C SER A 65 -16.83 -14.17 17.68
N TRP A 66 -17.11 -15.36 18.21
CA TRP A 66 -18.31 -16.15 17.99
C TRP A 66 -18.98 -16.52 19.34
N GLU A 67 -18.62 -15.81 20.41
CA GLU A 67 -19.11 -16.11 21.77
C GLU A 67 -20.58 -15.77 21.92
N ASP A 68 -21.08 -14.74 21.23
CA ASP A 68 -22.48 -14.39 21.21
C ASP A 68 -23.05 -14.64 19.80
N LEU A 69 -23.92 -15.63 19.70
CA LEU A 69 -24.57 -16.04 18.44
C LEU A 69 -25.71 -15.12 18.03
N ASN A 70 -26.23 -14.27 18.96
CA ASN A 70 -27.30 -13.33 18.67
C ASN A 70 -26.80 -12.06 17.98
N ILE A 71 -25.50 -11.81 17.97
CA ILE A 71 -24.93 -10.65 17.31
C ILE A 71 -24.92 -10.88 15.79
N ASN A 72 -25.49 -9.94 15.04
CA ASN A 72 -25.41 -9.92 13.59
C ASN A 72 -23.94 -9.99 13.12
N ASP A 73 -23.67 -10.75 12.06
CA ASP A 73 -22.30 -10.93 11.54
C ASP A 73 -21.57 -9.61 11.26
N PHE A 74 -22.28 -8.58 10.81
CA PHE A 74 -21.73 -7.26 10.55
C PHE A 74 -21.16 -6.61 11.83
N GLU A 75 -21.84 -6.78 12.97
CA GLU A 75 -21.50 -6.16 14.27
C GLU A 75 -20.59 -7.05 15.15
N ARG A 76 -20.14 -8.19 14.68
CA ARG A 76 -19.26 -9.08 15.45
C ARG A 76 -17.95 -8.41 15.82
N PRO A 77 -17.58 -8.34 17.13
CA PRO A 77 -16.34 -7.71 17.59
C PRO A 77 -15.12 -8.62 17.38
N LEU A 78 -13.94 -8.06 17.59
CA LEU A 78 -12.70 -8.85 17.67
C LEU A 78 -12.64 -9.63 18.99
N ASN A 79 -12.18 -10.89 18.95
CA ASN A 79 -11.83 -11.64 20.16
C ASN A 79 -10.42 -11.29 20.66
N LYS A 80 -10.02 -11.83 21.83
CA LYS A 80 -8.70 -11.60 22.45
C LYS A 80 -7.54 -11.92 21.50
N ARG A 81 -7.61 -13.07 20.79
CA ARG A 81 -6.60 -13.49 19.80
C ARG A 81 -6.52 -12.52 18.62
N GLY A 82 -7.67 -12.02 18.15
CA GLY A 82 -7.73 -11.04 17.07
C GLY A 82 -7.05 -9.73 17.46
N LYS A 83 -7.36 -9.21 18.65
CA LYS A 83 -6.71 -7.99 19.18
C LYS A 83 -5.19 -8.16 19.28
N LYS A 84 -4.68 -9.30 19.83
CA LYS A 84 -3.25 -9.60 19.88
C LYS A 84 -2.62 -9.65 18.49
N SER A 85 -3.28 -10.31 17.53
CA SER A 85 -2.77 -10.41 16.14
C SER A 85 -2.72 -9.06 15.43
N ALA A 86 -3.73 -8.21 15.59
CA ALA A 86 -3.74 -6.84 15.04
C ALA A 86 -2.62 -5.99 15.64
N LYS A 87 -2.37 -6.09 16.96
CA LYS A 87 -1.28 -5.39 17.65
C LYS A 87 0.09 -5.79 17.10
N LYS A 88 0.35 -7.09 16.90
CA LYS A 88 1.60 -7.58 16.27
C LYS A 88 1.84 -6.99 14.88
N ILE A 89 0.79 -6.91 14.06
CA ILE A 89 0.89 -6.29 12.72
C ILE A 89 1.13 -4.79 12.83
N CYS A 90 0.49 -4.11 13.79
CA CYS A 90 0.74 -2.70 14.07
C CYS A 90 2.22 -2.45 14.40
N GLU A 91 2.78 -3.19 15.34
CA GLU A 91 4.19 -3.13 15.74
C GLU A 91 5.13 -3.38 14.54
N PHE A 92 4.78 -4.34 13.70
CA PHE A 92 5.51 -4.59 12.46
C PHE A 92 5.47 -3.40 11.51
N PHE A 93 4.31 -2.77 11.32
CA PHE A 93 4.17 -1.58 10.49
C PHE A 93 5.00 -0.41 11.03
N VAL A 94 4.97 -0.18 12.34
CA VAL A 94 5.79 0.83 13.03
C VAL A 94 7.29 0.56 12.82
N LYS A 95 7.75 -0.65 13.13
CA LYS A 95 9.16 -1.06 12.98
C LYS A 95 9.67 -0.90 11.54
N ARG A 96 8.80 -1.13 10.56
CA ARG A 96 9.11 -1.01 9.14
C ARG A 96 8.79 0.37 8.55
N LYS A 97 8.34 1.31 9.39
CA LYS A 97 8.01 2.69 9.01
C LYS A 97 6.99 2.76 7.86
N TYR A 98 6.00 1.83 7.84
CA TYR A 98 4.94 1.87 6.85
C TYR A 98 4.05 3.09 7.07
N ARG A 99 3.69 3.73 5.95
CA ARG A 99 2.79 4.88 5.91
C ARG A 99 1.77 4.64 4.81
N PHE A 100 0.53 5.00 5.09
CA PHE A 100 -0.57 4.86 4.15
C PHE A 100 -1.17 6.25 3.94
N GLU A 101 -1.34 6.63 2.68
CA GLU A 101 -1.94 7.95 2.39
C GLU A 101 -3.46 7.85 2.37
N PHE A 102 -4.00 6.71 1.97
CA PHE A 102 -5.44 6.43 1.96
C PHE A 102 -5.72 5.11 2.68
N ALA A 103 -6.74 5.10 3.56
CA ALA A 103 -7.24 3.88 4.19
C ALA A 103 -8.67 3.61 3.72
N LEU A 104 -8.88 2.47 3.06
CA LEU A 104 -10.18 2.00 2.58
C LEU A 104 -10.62 0.79 3.42
N ILE A 105 -11.65 0.97 4.23
CA ILE A 105 -12.02 0.03 5.28
C ILE A 105 -13.47 -0.44 5.08
N SER A 106 -13.72 -1.75 5.09
CA SER A 106 -15.07 -2.28 5.17
C SER A 106 -15.73 -1.84 6.48
N SER A 107 -17.02 -1.43 6.41
CA SER A 107 -17.73 -0.87 7.57
C SER A 107 -18.09 -1.89 8.66
N ALA A 108 -17.87 -3.19 8.47
CA ALA A 108 -18.12 -4.19 9.50
C ALA A 108 -17.29 -3.93 10.77
N LYS A 109 -17.82 -4.22 11.95
CA LYS A 109 -17.19 -3.91 13.24
C LYS A 109 -15.78 -4.48 13.36
N ARG A 110 -15.56 -5.74 12.92
CA ARG A 110 -14.25 -6.40 12.97
C ARG A 110 -13.17 -5.73 12.11
N THR A 111 -13.55 -5.15 10.97
CA THR A 111 -12.63 -4.40 10.10
C THR A 111 -12.31 -3.03 10.68
N ARG A 112 -13.32 -2.30 11.17
CA ARG A 112 -13.14 -1.03 11.88
C ARG A 112 -12.25 -1.21 13.10
N SER A 113 -12.56 -2.18 13.97
CA SER A 113 -11.74 -2.45 15.17
C SER A 113 -10.32 -2.94 14.85
N THR A 114 -10.11 -3.58 13.69
CA THR A 114 -8.76 -3.90 13.23
C THR A 114 -8.00 -2.61 12.90
N PHE A 115 -8.61 -1.70 12.15
CA PHE A 115 -7.99 -0.42 11.80
C PHE A 115 -7.75 0.46 13.04
N GLU A 116 -8.69 0.52 13.99
CA GLU A 116 -8.55 1.25 15.26
C GLU A 116 -7.31 0.80 16.08
N ILE A 117 -6.96 -0.49 16.01
CA ILE A 117 -5.74 -0.98 16.65
C ILE A 117 -4.49 -0.54 15.89
N LEU A 118 -4.53 -0.58 14.55
CA LEU A 118 -3.41 -0.16 13.71
C LEU A 118 -3.14 1.35 13.85
N SER A 119 -4.18 2.18 13.85
CA SER A 119 -4.09 3.64 13.91
C SER A 119 -3.44 4.18 15.18
N LYS A 120 -3.36 3.35 16.24
CA LYS A 120 -2.64 3.73 17.48
C LYS A 120 -1.12 3.79 17.32
N GLY A 121 -0.56 3.20 16.28
CA GLY A 121 0.89 3.15 16.10
C GLY A 121 1.38 3.62 14.73
N ILE A 122 0.55 3.55 13.69
CA ILE A 122 0.90 4.07 12.37
C ILE A 122 0.56 5.56 12.27
N PRO A 123 1.28 6.34 11.45
CA PRO A 123 0.87 7.70 11.11
C PRO A 123 -0.55 7.71 10.53
N GLU A 124 -1.32 8.73 10.87
CA GLU A 124 -2.67 8.89 10.37
C GLU A 124 -2.68 9.01 8.84
N PRO A 125 -3.50 8.22 8.12
CA PRO A 125 -3.70 8.39 6.70
C PRO A 125 -4.29 9.77 6.38
N LYS A 126 -3.91 10.38 5.25
CA LYS A 126 -4.49 11.66 4.79
C LYS A 126 -6.02 11.57 4.64
N THR A 127 -6.50 10.38 4.27
CA THR A 127 -7.94 10.09 4.12
C THR A 127 -8.25 8.69 4.60
N THR A 128 -9.31 8.55 5.38
CA THR A 128 -9.88 7.25 5.80
C THR A 128 -11.34 7.17 5.36
N GLU A 129 -11.65 6.16 4.56
CA GLU A 129 -13.01 5.88 4.09
C GLU A 129 -13.51 4.55 4.66
N TYR A 130 -14.65 4.60 5.37
CA TYR A 130 -15.42 3.43 5.78
C TYR A 130 -16.56 3.18 4.79
N SER A 131 -16.56 2.02 4.14
CA SER A 131 -17.54 1.73 3.09
C SER A 131 -18.33 0.47 3.36
N LYS A 132 -19.68 0.61 3.39
CA LYS A 132 -20.61 -0.52 3.48
C LYS A 132 -20.56 -1.39 2.23
N SER A 133 -20.30 -0.81 1.04
CA SER A 133 -20.22 -1.55 -0.22
C SER A 133 -19.05 -2.53 -0.29
N LEU A 134 -18.11 -2.47 0.66
CA LEU A 134 -17.01 -3.45 0.75
C LEU A 134 -17.38 -4.70 1.56
N TYR A 135 -18.48 -4.65 2.31
CA TYR A 135 -18.93 -5.81 3.06
C TYR A 135 -19.58 -6.81 2.11
N LEU A 136 -19.09 -8.06 2.13
CA LEU A 136 -19.48 -9.15 1.20
C LEU A 136 -19.27 -8.83 -0.30
N ALA A 137 -18.48 -7.80 -0.62
CA ALA A 137 -18.15 -7.46 -2.00
C ALA A 137 -17.22 -8.51 -2.64
N ASP A 138 -17.33 -8.64 -3.94
CA ASP A 138 -16.35 -9.35 -4.75
C ASP A 138 -15.08 -8.50 -5.04
N GLU A 139 -14.08 -9.09 -5.64
CA GLU A 139 -12.84 -8.41 -5.98
C GLU A 139 -13.02 -7.30 -7.02
N PHE A 140 -13.95 -7.42 -7.94
CA PHE A 140 -14.19 -6.42 -8.99
C PHE A 140 -14.86 -5.16 -8.44
N THR A 141 -15.77 -5.32 -7.49
CA THR A 141 -16.37 -4.19 -6.75
C THR A 141 -15.28 -3.39 -6.02
N ILE A 142 -14.31 -4.07 -5.39
CA ILE A 142 -13.19 -3.42 -4.74
C ILE A 142 -12.27 -2.71 -5.75
N ILE A 143 -11.94 -3.37 -6.86
CA ILE A 143 -11.13 -2.78 -7.92
C ILE A 143 -11.78 -1.51 -8.47
N ASN A 144 -13.06 -1.56 -8.78
CA ASN A 144 -13.80 -0.40 -9.28
C ASN A 144 -13.82 0.76 -8.26
N LYS A 145 -13.81 0.44 -6.97
CA LYS A 145 -13.72 1.45 -5.93
C LYS A 145 -12.31 2.05 -5.84
N ILE A 146 -11.27 1.22 -5.91
CA ILE A 146 -9.87 1.68 -5.92
C ILE A 146 -9.59 2.57 -7.15
N LYS A 147 -10.10 2.22 -8.33
CA LYS A 147 -9.94 3.02 -9.56
C LYS A 147 -10.47 4.46 -9.44
N LYS A 148 -11.43 4.68 -8.53
CA LYS A 148 -12.00 6.02 -8.27
C LYS A 148 -11.20 6.84 -7.26
N ILE A 149 -10.20 6.25 -6.60
CA ILE A 149 -9.33 6.96 -5.66
C ILE A 149 -8.37 7.83 -6.44
N SER A 150 -8.20 9.08 -6.01
CA SER A 150 -7.27 10.01 -6.66
C SER A 150 -5.85 9.44 -6.72
N SER A 151 -5.22 9.56 -7.89
CA SER A 151 -3.83 9.15 -8.10
C SER A 151 -2.79 10.00 -7.35
N ASN A 152 -3.23 11.03 -6.63
CA ASN A 152 -2.40 11.76 -5.67
C ASN A 152 -2.05 10.92 -4.43
N TYR A 153 -2.86 9.90 -4.13
CA TYR A 153 -2.56 8.92 -3.09
C TYR A 153 -1.77 7.76 -3.70
N LYS A 154 -0.49 7.62 -3.34
CA LYS A 154 0.40 6.56 -3.86
C LYS A 154 0.36 5.29 -3.04
N SER A 155 -0.16 5.33 -1.81
CA SER A 155 -0.27 4.17 -0.94
C SER A 155 -1.67 4.03 -0.34
N ILE A 156 -2.28 2.86 -0.55
CA ILE A 156 -3.62 2.52 -0.03
C ILE A 156 -3.50 1.33 0.92
N LEU A 157 -4.10 1.46 2.11
CA LEU A 157 -4.40 0.34 3.01
C LEU A 157 -5.86 -0.08 2.84
N LEU A 158 -6.09 -1.27 2.33
CA LEU A 158 -7.41 -1.91 2.26
C LEU A 158 -7.55 -2.92 3.39
N ILE A 159 -8.61 -2.81 4.22
CA ILE A 159 -8.96 -3.84 5.21
C ILE A 159 -10.34 -4.41 4.86
N ASN A 160 -10.37 -5.70 4.53
CA ASN A 160 -11.59 -6.38 4.09
C ASN A 160 -11.64 -7.85 4.55
N HIS A 161 -12.49 -8.66 3.92
CA HIS A 161 -12.87 -10.01 4.31
C HIS A 161 -12.34 -11.06 3.33
N GLU A 162 -12.21 -12.30 3.79
CA GLU A 162 -12.03 -13.50 2.96
C GLU A 162 -13.41 -13.97 2.47
N PRO A 163 -13.55 -14.46 1.22
CA PRO A 163 -12.49 -14.83 0.29
C PRO A 163 -11.95 -13.67 -0.57
N THR A 164 -12.59 -12.51 -0.54
CA THR A 164 -12.34 -11.40 -1.47
C THR A 164 -10.90 -10.89 -1.43
N VAL A 165 -10.29 -10.77 -0.24
CA VAL A 165 -8.88 -10.28 -0.15
C VAL A 165 -7.91 -11.21 -0.88
N LYS A 166 -8.11 -12.53 -0.81
CA LYS A 166 -7.28 -13.50 -1.53
C LYS A 166 -7.50 -13.43 -3.04
N ASN A 167 -8.76 -13.40 -3.45
CA ASN A 167 -9.13 -13.29 -4.87
C ASN A 167 -8.59 -12.00 -5.48
N LEU A 168 -8.72 -10.87 -4.78
CA LEU A 168 -8.19 -9.58 -5.18
C LEU A 168 -6.67 -9.64 -5.42
N VAL A 169 -5.89 -10.19 -4.47
CA VAL A 169 -4.44 -10.31 -4.63
C VAL A 169 -4.10 -11.22 -5.80
N ARG A 170 -4.79 -12.35 -5.96
CA ARG A 170 -4.60 -13.26 -7.10
C ARG A 170 -4.83 -12.57 -8.44
N TYR A 171 -5.92 -11.80 -8.55
CA TYR A 171 -6.27 -11.10 -9.78
C TYR A 171 -5.31 -9.97 -10.12
N LEU A 172 -4.88 -9.21 -9.12
CA LEU A 172 -4.05 -8.01 -9.33
C LEU A 172 -2.59 -8.33 -9.61
N THR A 173 -2.08 -9.52 -9.23
CA THR A 173 -0.64 -9.83 -9.30
C THR A 173 -0.31 -10.78 -10.45
N LYS A 174 0.92 -10.65 -10.98
CA LYS A 174 1.43 -11.46 -12.09
C LYS A 174 2.57 -12.41 -11.72
N ASN A 175 3.15 -12.32 -10.52
CA ASN A 175 4.30 -13.11 -10.08
C ASN A 175 3.88 -14.32 -9.23
N HIS A 176 3.09 -15.22 -9.82
CA HIS A 176 2.44 -16.34 -9.14
C HIS A 176 3.41 -17.46 -8.71
N GLU A 177 4.59 -17.53 -9.28
CA GLU A 177 5.64 -18.52 -8.98
C GLU A 177 6.36 -18.26 -7.65
N THR A 178 6.25 -17.04 -7.11
CA THR A 178 6.97 -16.63 -5.89
C THR A 178 6.46 -17.33 -4.64
N ASN A 179 7.36 -17.56 -3.67
CA ASN A 179 6.99 -18.14 -2.37
C ASN A 179 5.92 -17.32 -1.64
N ASN A 180 5.99 -15.98 -1.73
CA ASN A 180 4.97 -15.11 -1.16
C ASN A 180 3.58 -15.39 -1.75
N PHE A 181 3.50 -15.57 -3.08
CA PHE A 181 2.23 -15.86 -3.75
C PHE A 181 1.71 -17.26 -3.37
N LYS A 182 2.55 -18.29 -3.44
CA LYS A 182 2.17 -19.67 -3.06
C LYS A 182 1.63 -19.72 -1.64
N LEU A 183 2.30 -19.01 -0.70
CA LEU A 183 1.88 -18.94 0.70
C LEU A 183 0.55 -18.22 0.89
N MET A 184 0.36 -17.07 0.22
CA MET A 184 -0.87 -16.28 0.21
C MET A 184 -2.03 -17.09 -0.41
N ASN A 185 -1.78 -17.74 -1.54
CA ASN A 185 -2.78 -18.51 -2.26
C ASN A 185 -3.22 -19.77 -1.49
N TYR A 186 -2.30 -20.41 -0.76
CA TYR A 186 -2.66 -21.52 0.12
C TYR A 186 -3.62 -21.09 1.22
N LYS A 187 -3.30 -20.01 1.96
CA LYS A 187 -4.16 -19.52 3.04
C LYS A 187 -3.88 -18.04 3.34
N PHE A 188 -4.95 -17.23 3.36
CA PHE A 188 -4.92 -15.84 3.79
C PHE A 188 -5.54 -15.71 5.19
N PRO A 189 -4.78 -15.91 6.29
CA PRO A 189 -5.34 -15.93 7.64
C PRO A 189 -5.75 -14.52 8.12
N THR A 190 -6.56 -14.48 9.19
CA THR A 190 -6.96 -13.23 9.84
C THR A 190 -5.75 -12.41 10.29
N ALA A 191 -5.82 -11.10 10.14
CA ALA A 191 -4.76 -10.12 10.34
C ALA A 191 -3.52 -10.29 9.44
N ALA A 192 -3.52 -11.21 8.46
CA ALA A 192 -2.46 -11.23 7.45
C ALA A 192 -2.64 -10.06 6.47
N PHE A 193 -1.52 -9.62 5.89
CA PHE A 193 -1.55 -8.63 4.81
C PHE A 193 -0.61 -8.97 3.66
N ALA A 194 -0.96 -8.50 2.50
CA ALA A 194 -0.19 -8.56 1.26
C ALA A 194 0.20 -7.14 0.84
N LYS A 195 1.47 -6.93 0.50
CA LYS A 195 1.97 -5.68 -0.11
C LYS A 195 2.18 -5.91 -1.60
N ILE A 196 1.45 -5.17 -2.41
CA ILE A 196 1.54 -5.18 -3.87
C ILE A 196 2.11 -3.85 -4.33
N LYS A 197 3.07 -3.89 -5.24
CA LYS A 197 3.60 -2.71 -5.95
C LYS A 197 3.15 -2.71 -7.39
N PHE A 198 2.87 -1.52 -7.91
CA PHE A 198 2.43 -1.31 -9.27
C PHE A 198 3.31 -0.23 -9.92
N ASP A 199 3.73 -0.49 -11.15
CA ASP A 199 4.33 0.49 -12.05
C ASP A 199 3.22 0.98 -13.00
N ILE A 200 2.47 1.98 -12.54
CA ILE A 200 1.28 2.54 -13.20
C ILE A 200 1.25 4.05 -13.01
N LYS A 201 0.50 4.74 -13.84
CA LYS A 201 0.35 6.21 -13.76
C LYS A 201 -0.82 6.63 -12.86
N GLY A 202 -1.80 5.76 -12.67
CA GLY A 202 -2.97 5.97 -11.85
C GLY A 202 -3.62 4.67 -11.42
N TRP A 203 -4.49 4.73 -10.39
CA TRP A 203 -5.23 3.59 -9.90
C TRP A 203 -6.22 2.99 -10.91
N ASP A 204 -6.60 3.74 -11.93
CA ASP A 204 -7.40 3.27 -13.06
C ASP A 204 -6.71 2.16 -13.87
N GLU A 205 -5.37 2.11 -13.84
CA GLU A 205 -4.57 1.11 -14.52
C GLU A 205 -4.22 -0.13 -13.68
N ILE A 206 -4.80 -0.31 -12.49
CA ILE A 206 -4.36 -1.29 -11.48
C ILE A 206 -4.43 -2.76 -11.92
N GLU A 207 -5.25 -3.11 -12.93
CA GLU A 207 -5.56 -4.49 -13.24
C GLU A 207 -4.37 -5.30 -13.76
N LYS A 208 -4.13 -6.48 -13.14
CA LYS A 208 -3.13 -7.48 -13.55
C LYS A 208 -1.69 -6.97 -13.72
N LYS A 209 -1.39 -5.77 -13.19
CA LYS A 209 -0.05 -5.15 -13.32
C LYS A 209 0.80 -5.25 -12.04
N GLY A 210 0.22 -5.74 -10.95
CA GLY A 210 0.85 -5.76 -9.65
C GLY A 210 1.94 -6.82 -9.49
N MET A 211 2.90 -6.52 -8.62
CA MET A 211 3.91 -7.45 -8.14
C MET A 211 3.72 -7.65 -6.64
N LEU A 212 3.37 -8.86 -6.20
CA LEU A 212 3.31 -9.19 -4.78
C LEU A 212 4.73 -9.15 -4.20
N LYS A 213 5.01 -8.16 -3.38
CA LYS A 213 6.34 -7.96 -2.77
C LYS A 213 6.47 -8.62 -1.42
N LYS A 214 5.39 -8.66 -0.63
CA LYS A 214 5.38 -9.32 0.69
C LYS A 214 4.01 -9.91 0.98
N PHE A 215 4.03 -11.03 1.67
CA PHE A 215 2.89 -11.58 2.36
C PHE A 215 3.30 -11.93 3.78
N ILE A 216 2.64 -11.36 4.78
CA ILE A 216 3.01 -11.48 6.20
C ILE A 216 1.79 -11.95 6.99
N ARG A 217 1.98 -12.99 7.77
CA ARG A 217 0.99 -13.52 8.71
C ARG A 217 1.40 -13.18 10.13
N PRO A 218 0.47 -12.96 11.08
CA PRO A 218 0.83 -12.69 12.46
C PRO A 218 1.76 -13.73 13.09
N LYS A 219 1.65 -14.99 12.65
CA LYS A 219 2.52 -16.09 13.14
C LYS A 219 3.96 -16.01 12.65
N ASP A 220 4.21 -15.29 11.55
CA ASP A 220 5.56 -15.10 10.99
C ASP A 220 6.36 -14.01 11.76
N LEU A 221 5.67 -13.28 12.65
CA LEU A 221 6.24 -12.24 13.48
C LEU A 221 6.54 -12.80 14.86
N GLN A 222 7.79 -12.65 15.32
CA GLN A 222 8.18 -12.99 16.69
C GLN A 222 7.38 -12.15 17.68
N ASP A 223 7.04 -12.71 18.85
CA ASP A 223 6.53 -11.92 19.95
C ASP A 223 7.62 -10.92 20.34
N SER A 224 7.27 -9.64 20.44
CA SER A 224 8.14 -8.66 21.10
C SER A 224 8.36 -9.20 22.51
N LYS A 225 9.61 -9.50 22.86
CA LYS A 225 9.92 -9.81 24.27
C LYS A 225 9.55 -8.57 25.06
N GLU A 226 8.60 -8.72 25.97
CA GLU A 226 8.28 -7.75 27.00
C GLU A 226 9.49 -7.55 27.91
#